data_3009fd5a65793e95db88f190f4fef46d
#
_entry.id   3009fd5a65793e95db88f190f4fef46d
#
_cell.length_a   1.000
_cell.length_b   1.000
_cell.length_c   1.000
_cell.angle_alpha   90.00
_cell.angle_beta   90.00
_cell.angle_gamma   90.00
#
_symmetry.space_group_name_H-M   'P 1'
#
loop_
_entity.id
_entity.type
_entity.pdbx_description
1 polymer ?
#
loop_
_entity_poly.entity_id
_entity_poly.type
_entity_poly.pdbx_seq_one_letter_code
_entity_poly.pdbx_strand_id
1 'polypeptide(L)'
;MKILGFRSDPSTPRYALVDGSMTPMTLLNSSEESRLCFPADCTEDAAKVTWLYREFERIFHAHPDIAGVVIKKGEFTQGDNGAKRTASYQEAALLLYCGLHNKPVTTKIYASLGTTSAQVREHAIDRVGPTTRYWNSKMADAIIAAWWGARNP
;
A
#
# COMPACT_ATOMS: atom_id res chain seq x y z
N MET A 1 12.81 -10.12 -5.77
CA MET A 1 11.79 -9.31 -6.45
C MET A 1 11.19 -8.32 -5.45
N LYS A 2 11.20 -7.04 -5.79
CA LYS A 2 10.70 -5.97 -4.93
C LYS A 2 9.24 -5.66 -5.28
N ILE A 3 8.37 -5.71 -4.29
CA ILE A 3 6.93 -5.46 -4.43
C ILE A 3 6.53 -4.29 -3.54
N LEU A 4 5.70 -3.40 -4.07
CA LEU A 4 5.06 -2.35 -3.30
C LEU A 4 3.67 -2.82 -2.87
N GLY A 5 3.43 -2.82 -1.57
CA GLY A 5 2.10 -3.00 -0.99
C GLY A 5 1.52 -1.64 -0.60
N PHE A 6 0.26 -1.43 -0.86
CA PHE A 6 -0.41 -0.15 -0.59
C PHE A 6 -1.72 -0.36 0.15
N ARG A 7 -1.97 0.49 1.14
CA ARG A 7 -3.22 0.55 1.88
C ARG A 7 -3.73 1.99 1.91
N SER A 8 -4.85 2.23 1.28
CA SER A 8 -5.52 3.54 1.31
C SER A 8 -5.99 3.89 2.72
N ASP A 9 -5.91 5.16 3.05
CA ASP A 9 -6.44 5.74 4.28
C ASP A 9 -6.78 7.19 4.00
N PRO A 10 -7.98 7.68 4.34
CA PRO A 10 -8.38 9.05 4.05
C PRO A 10 -7.38 10.12 4.48
N SER A 11 -6.68 9.93 5.58
CA SER A 11 -5.71 10.92 6.08
C SER A 11 -4.26 10.58 5.77
N THR A 12 -3.86 9.30 5.93
CA THR A 12 -2.45 8.89 5.80
C THR A 12 -2.34 7.53 5.14
N PRO A 13 -2.34 7.46 3.80
CA PRO A 13 -2.10 6.19 3.09
C PRO A 13 -0.75 5.59 3.49
N ARG A 14 -0.68 4.26 3.47
CA ARG A 14 0.51 3.49 3.86
C ARG A 14 1.06 2.72 2.67
N TYR A 15 2.38 2.58 2.64
CA TYR A 15 3.00 1.68 1.68
C TYR A 15 4.16 0.90 2.31
N ALA A 16 4.39 -0.28 1.79
CA ALA A 16 5.47 -1.16 2.19
C ALA A 16 6.25 -1.60 0.96
N LEU A 17 7.57 -1.63 1.08
CA LEU A 17 8.46 -2.19 0.06
C LEU A 17 9.04 -3.47 0.61
N VAL A 18 8.67 -4.60 0.02
CA VAL A 18 9.15 -5.92 0.46
C VAL A 18 10.03 -6.52 -0.63
N ASP A 19 11.20 -6.98 -0.23
CA ASP A 19 12.06 -7.78 -1.10
C ASP A 19 11.86 -9.26 -0.79
N GLY A 20 11.31 -9.97 -1.76
CA GLY A 20 11.02 -11.40 -1.66
C GLY A 20 12.19 -12.31 -2.05
N SER A 21 13.35 -11.75 -2.40
CA SER A 21 14.51 -12.55 -2.81
C SER A 21 15.24 -13.22 -1.63
N MET A 22 14.94 -12.78 -0.40
CA MET A 22 15.57 -13.31 0.82
C MET A 22 14.57 -14.10 1.67
N THR A 23 15.09 -14.98 2.51
CA THR A 23 14.29 -15.73 3.49
C THR A 23 14.89 -15.53 4.88
N PRO A 24 14.14 -14.89 5.83
CA PRO A 24 12.82 -14.31 5.64
C PRO A 24 12.84 -13.09 4.71
N MET A 25 11.66 -12.74 4.17
CA MET A 25 11.51 -11.54 3.33
C MET A 25 11.85 -10.29 4.12
N THR A 26 12.41 -9.29 3.44
CA THR A 26 12.88 -8.05 4.09
C THR A 26 11.94 -6.90 3.79
N LEU A 27 11.53 -6.20 4.84
CA LEU A 27 10.82 -4.92 4.73
C LEU A 27 11.87 -3.81 4.54
N LEU A 28 11.95 -3.28 3.33
CA LEU A 28 12.99 -2.32 2.96
C LEU A 28 12.79 -0.94 3.58
N ASN A 29 11.54 -0.54 3.84
CA ASN A 29 11.22 0.76 4.43
C ASN A 29 10.75 0.66 5.89
N SER A 30 11.30 -0.28 6.65
CA SER A 30 10.94 -0.50 8.06
C SER A 30 11.24 0.72 8.96
N SER A 31 12.30 1.46 8.69
CA SER A 31 12.72 2.65 9.44
C SER A 31 12.71 3.93 8.62
N GLU A 32 12.17 3.87 7.41
CA GLU A 32 12.09 5.00 6.49
C GLU A 32 10.62 5.41 6.27
N GLU A 33 10.37 6.22 5.24
CA GLU A 33 9.00 6.62 4.91
C GLU A 33 8.13 5.40 4.64
N SER A 34 6.96 5.35 5.28
CA SER A 34 5.97 4.28 5.12
C SER A 34 4.54 4.82 5.06
N ARG A 35 4.37 6.11 5.29
CA ARG A 35 3.07 6.79 5.19
C ARG A 35 3.21 8.06 4.36
N LEU A 36 2.12 8.43 3.70
CA LEU A 36 2.05 9.64 2.89
C LEU A 36 1.12 10.63 3.57
N CYS A 37 1.63 11.82 3.90
CA CYS A 37 0.90 12.86 4.62
C CYS A 37 0.58 13.98 3.65
N PHE A 38 -0.71 14.21 3.37
CA PHE A 38 -1.13 15.30 2.49
C PHE A 38 -0.72 16.66 3.08
N PRO A 39 -0.23 17.60 2.25
CA PRO A 39 -0.01 18.96 2.69
C PRO A 39 -1.30 19.60 3.24
N ALA A 40 -1.17 20.48 4.23
CA ALA A 40 -2.33 21.07 4.91
C ALA A 40 -3.24 21.88 3.98
N ASP A 41 -2.69 22.47 2.91
CA ASP A 41 -3.42 23.23 1.90
C ASP A 41 -4.06 22.36 0.82
N CYS A 42 -3.78 21.07 0.82
CA CYS A 42 -4.29 20.09 -0.14
C CYS A 42 -5.64 19.55 0.35
N THR A 43 -6.72 20.28 0.08
CA THR A 43 -8.06 19.99 0.63
C THR A 43 -9.05 19.44 -0.40
N GLU A 44 -8.93 19.84 -1.67
CA GLU A 44 -9.82 19.40 -2.73
C GLU A 44 -9.47 18.00 -3.25
N ASP A 45 -10.45 17.23 -3.65
CA ASP A 45 -10.25 15.87 -4.13
C ASP A 45 -9.27 15.81 -5.31
N ALA A 46 -9.44 16.70 -6.29
CA ALA A 46 -8.52 16.75 -7.44
C ALA A 46 -7.08 17.03 -7.03
N ALA A 47 -6.89 17.95 -6.07
CA ALA A 47 -5.57 18.29 -5.56
C ALA A 47 -4.93 17.12 -4.82
N LYS A 48 -5.71 16.42 -3.99
CA LYS A 48 -5.24 15.23 -3.25
C LYS A 48 -4.84 14.09 -4.19
N VAL A 49 -5.67 13.81 -5.17
CA VAL A 49 -5.38 12.75 -6.16
C VAL A 49 -4.14 13.09 -6.97
N THR A 50 -4.00 14.35 -7.41
CA THR A 50 -2.83 14.81 -8.16
C THR A 50 -1.57 14.72 -7.32
N TRP A 51 -1.63 15.19 -6.07
CA TRP A 51 -0.49 15.11 -5.14
C TRP A 51 -0.07 13.66 -4.91
N LEU A 52 -1.03 12.78 -4.66
CA LEU A 52 -0.75 11.36 -4.42
C LEU A 52 -0.13 10.70 -5.66
N TYR A 53 -0.66 10.99 -6.85
CA TYR A 53 -0.10 10.48 -8.09
C TYR A 53 1.37 10.88 -8.24
N ARG A 54 1.72 12.14 -7.95
CA ARG A 54 3.10 12.63 -7.98
C ARG A 54 3.99 11.97 -6.93
N GLU A 55 3.42 11.63 -5.78
CA GLU A 55 4.15 10.86 -4.77
C GLU A 55 4.45 9.44 -5.25
N PHE A 56 3.56 8.82 -5.99
CA PHE A 56 3.86 7.54 -6.63
C PHE A 56 4.97 7.70 -7.67
N GLU A 57 4.94 8.74 -8.49
CA GLU A 57 6.05 9.03 -9.41
C GLU A 57 7.39 9.12 -8.65
N ARG A 58 7.40 9.83 -7.52
CA ARG A 58 8.60 9.98 -6.68
C ARG A 58 9.09 8.63 -6.14
N ILE A 59 8.18 7.83 -5.59
CA ILE A 59 8.52 6.51 -5.03
C ILE A 59 9.06 5.57 -6.10
N PHE A 60 8.41 5.48 -7.23
CA PHE A 60 8.86 4.60 -8.32
C PHE A 60 10.14 5.10 -8.97
N HIS A 61 10.38 6.42 -8.98
CA HIS A 61 11.66 6.97 -9.45
C HIS A 61 12.80 6.61 -8.51
N ALA A 62 12.56 6.66 -7.20
CA ALA A 62 13.54 6.25 -6.19
C ALA A 62 13.76 4.73 -6.16
N HIS A 63 12.78 3.96 -6.58
CA HIS A 63 12.82 2.48 -6.59
C HIS A 63 12.39 1.94 -7.95
N PRO A 64 13.21 2.14 -9.00
CA PRO A 64 12.83 1.73 -10.36
C PRO A 64 12.74 0.21 -10.54
N ASP A 65 13.27 -0.53 -9.60
CA ASP A 65 13.27 -2.01 -9.57
C ASP A 65 12.01 -2.61 -8.93
N ILE A 66 11.01 -1.81 -8.58
CA ILE A 66 9.72 -2.34 -8.14
C ILE A 66 9.10 -3.12 -9.31
N ALA A 67 8.91 -4.42 -9.09
CA ALA A 67 8.43 -5.35 -10.11
C ALA A 67 6.90 -5.43 -10.19
N GLY A 68 6.20 -5.06 -9.13
CA GLY A 68 4.75 -5.11 -9.10
C GLY A 68 4.17 -4.43 -7.87
N VAL A 69 2.84 -4.30 -7.89
CA VAL A 69 2.08 -3.58 -6.86
C VAL A 69 0.91 -4.44 -6.41
N VAL A 70 0.66 -4.50 -5.12
CA VAL A 70 -0.55 -5.09 -4.55
C VAL A 70 -1.25 -4.06 -3.67
N ILE A 71 -2.48 -3.78 -3.98
CA ILE A 71 -3.31 -2.84 -3.22
C ILE A 71 -4.24 -3.63 -2.29
N LYS A 72 -4.12 -3.42 -0.98
CA LYS A 72 -5.13 -3.90 -0.04
C LYS A 72 -6.28 -2.88 -0.09
N LYS A 73 -7.34 -3.24 -0.78
CA LYS A 73 -8.53 -2.39 -0.87
C LYS A 73 -9.44 -2.56 0.35
N GLY A 74 -10.35 -1.60 0.55
CA GLY A 74 -11.37 -1.71 1.59
C GLY A 74 -12.20 -2.98 1.44
N GLU A 75 -12.66 -3.54 2.57
CA GLU A 75 -13.57 -4.68 2.57
C GLU A 75 -14.94 -4.23 2.05
N PHE A 76 -15.68 -5.18 1.49
CA PHE A 76 -17.05 -4.91 1.05
C PHE A 76 -17.93 -4.64 2.27
N THR A 77 -18.44 -3.43 2.36
CA THR A 77 -19.39 -3.00 3.39
C THR A 77 -20.56 -2.29 2.70
N GLN A 78 -21.73 -2.33 3.34
CA GLN A 78 -22.88 -1.64 2.81
C GLN A 78 -22.76 -0.13 2.98
N GLY A 79 -23.42 0.62 2.10
CA GLY A 79 -23.47 2.06 2.14
C GLY A 79 -22.27 2.73 1.50
N ASP A 80 -22.36 4.03 1.37
CA ASP A 80 -21.36 4.91 0.80
C ASP A 80 -21.11 6.07 1.76
N ASN A 81 -19.87 6.56 1.78
CA ASN A 81 -19.50 7.74 2.58
C ASN A 81 -18.23 8.37 2.01
N GLY A 82 -17.89 9.58 2.51
CA GLY A 82 -16.74 10.32 2.05
C GLY A 82 -15.42 9.59 2.24
N ALA A 83 -15.26 8.87 3.34
CA ALA A 83 -14.04 8.12 3.62
C ALA A 83 -13.82 6.97 2.61
N LYS A 84 -14.88 6.24 2.28
CA LYS A 84 -14.81 5.17 1.26
C LYS A 84 -14.48 5.73 -0.12
N ARG A 85 -15.08 6.86 -0.50
CA ARG A 85 -14.78 7.51 -1.78
C ARG A 85 -13.34 7.98 -1.84
N THR A 86 -12.86 8.64 -0.78
CA THR A 86 -11.46 9.09 -0.70
C THR A 86 -10.50 7.92 -0.84
N ALA A 87 -10.75 6.82 -0.15
CA ALA A 87 -9.94 5.61 -0.27
C ALA A 87 -9.93 5.08 -1.71
N SER A 88 -11.10 5.04 -2.37
CA SER A 88 -11.20 4.61 -3.77
C SER A 88 -10.44 5.52 -4.72
N TYR A 89 -10.46 6.84 -4.49
CA TYR A 89 -9.67 7.79 -5.29
C TYR A 89 -8.17 7.53 -5.16
N GLN A 90 -7.70 7.24 -3.95
CA GLN A 90 -6.29 6.91 -3.72
C GLN A 90 -5.88 5.63 -4.45
N GLU A 91 -6.71 4.62 -4.38
CA GLU A 91 -6.49 3.35 -5.09
C GLU A 91 -6.48 3.58 -6.60
N ALA A 92 -7.41 4.40 -7.10
CA ALA A 92 -7.48 4.74 -8.52
C ALA A 92 -6.23 5.49 -9.00
N ALA A 93 -5.68 6.39 -8.19
CA ALA A 93 -4.45 7.10 -8.52
C ALA A 93 -3.28 6.12 -8.73
N LEU A 94 -3.15 5.12 -7.87
CA LEU A 94 -2.10 4.11 -8.02
C LEU A 94 -2.37 3.16 -9.19
N LEU A 95 -3.62 2.77 -9.40
CA LEU A 95 -4.01 1.97 -10.57
C LEU A 95 -3.67 2.71 -11.88
N LEU A 96 -3.96 4.01 -11.94
CA LEU A 96 -3.64 4.84 -13.10
C LEU A 96 -2.13 4.90 -13.33
N TYR A 97 -1.35 5.13 -12.26
CA TYR A 97 0.11 5.12 -12.37
C TYR A 97 0.61 3.80 -12.97
N CYS A 98 0.16 2.69 -12.40
CA CYS A 98 0.58 1.37 -12.86
C CYS A 98 0.18 1.10 -14.31
N GLY A 99 -1.04 1.49 -14.69
CA GLY A 99 -1.52 1.35 -16.06
C GLY A 99 -0.69 2.14 -17.07
N LEU A 100 -0.37 3.39 -16.75
CA LEU A 100 0.43 4.26 -17.62
C LEU A 100 1.88 3.80 -17.77
N HIS A 101 2.42 3.15 -16.73
CA HIS A 101 3.83 2.73 -16.70
C HIS A 101 4.01 1.22 -16.88
N ASN A 102 2.96 0.51 -17.25
CA ASN A 102 2.98 -0.94 -17.48
C ASN A 102 3.52 -1.72 -16.26
N LYS A 103 3.18 -1.30 -15.05
CA LYS A 103 3.51 -2.02 -13.83
C LYS A 103 2.39 -3.02 -13.50
N PRO A 104 2.70 -4.30 -13.28
CA PRO A 104 1.71 -5.26 -12.80
C PRO A 104 1.08 -4.77 -11.49
N VAL A 105 -0.23 -4.78 -11.43
CA VAL A 105 -0.96 -4.34 -10.23
C VAL A 105 -2.20 -5.22 -10.01
N THR A 106 -2.48 -5.54 -8.76
CA THR A 106 -3.68 -6.27 -8.37
C THR A 106 -4.23 -5.70 -7.08
N THR A 107 -5.54 -5.82 -6.90
CA THR A 107 -6.24 -5.40 -5.68
C THR A 107 -6.76 -6.60 -4.94
N LYS A 108 -6.60 -6.62 -3.62
CA LYS A 108 -6.96 -7.78 -2.78
C LYS A 108 -7.69 -7.34 -1.52
N ILE A 109 -8.56 -8.22 -1.03
CA ILE A 109 -9.18 -8.13 0.29
C ILE A 109 -8.50 -9.12 1.24
N TYR A 110 -8.83 -9.07 2.55
CA TYR A 110 -8.18 -9.92 3.55
C TYR A 110 -8.24 -11.41 3.20
N ALA A 111 -9.39 -11.91 2.81
CA ALA A 111 -9.55 -13.33 2.47
C ALA A 111 -8.56 -13.77 1.38
N SER A 112 -8.39 -12.95 0.35
CA SER A 112 -7.46 -13.23 -0.76
C SER A 112 -5.99 -13.14 -0.34
N LEU A 113 -5.69 -12.41 0.73
CA LEU A 113 -4.33 -12.26 1.28
C LEU A 113 -4.01 -13.32 2.33
N GLY A 114 -4.97 -14.19 2.67
CA GLY A 114 -4.77 -15.23 3.69
C GLY A 114 -4.64 -14.66 5.11
N THR A 115 -5.42 -13.65 5.43
CA THR A 115 -5.45 -13.03 6.76
C THR A 115 -6.84 -12.48 7.09
N THR A 116 -6.96 -11.83 8.26
CA THR A 116 -8.18 -11.16 8.71
C THR A 116 -7.80 -9.83 9.37
N SER A 117 -8.79 -8.96 9.58
CA SER A 117 -8.55 -7.68 10.27
C SER A 117 -8.02 -7.90 11.70
N ALA A 118 -8.41 -8.98 12.37
CA ALA A 118 -7.96 -9.31 13.72
C ALA A 118 -6.53 -9.85 13.76
N GLN A 119 -6.06 -10.47 12.68
CA GLN A 119 -4.79 -11.21 12.64
C GLN A 119 -3.70 -10.52 11.81
N VAL A 120 -4.03 -9.49 11.05
CA VAL A 120 -3.11 -8.90 10.07
C VAL A 120 -1.82 -8.37 10.69
N ARG A 121 -1.88 -7.77 11.88
CA ARG A 121 -0.68 -7.28 12.57
C ARG A 121 0.26 -8.41 12.93
N GLU A 122 -0.26 -9.47 13.50
CA GLU A 122 0.51 -10.65 13.89
C GLU A 122 1.10 -11.33 12.66
N HIS A 123 0.32 -11.52 11.61
CA HIS A 123 0.80 -12.09 10.37
C HIS A 123 1.89 -11.26 9.71
N ALA A 124 1.77 -9.92 9.73
CA ALA A 124 2.79 -9.03 9.19
C ALA A 124 4.11 -9.15 9.97
N ILE A 125 4.03 -9.16 11.30
CA ILE A 125 5.22 -9.34 12.17
C ILE A 125 5.89 -10.67 11.88
N ASP A 126 5.13 -11.75 11.83
CA ASP A 126 5.66 -13.11 11.69
C ASP A 126 6.25 -13.36 10.29
N ARG A 127 5.64 -12.78 9.26
CA ARG A 127 6.01 -13.06 7.86
C ARG A 127 7.09 -12.13 7.31
N VAL A 128 7.15 -10.88 7.80
CA VAL A 128 8.08 -9.88 7.28
C VAL A 128 8.72 -9.07 8.41
N GLY A 129 7.93 -8.49 9.30
CA GLY A 129 8.38 -7.65 10.38
C GLY A 129 7.61 -6.33 10.44
N PRO A 130 7.59 -5.66 11.61
CA PRO A 130 6.91 -4.38 11.78
C PRO A 130 7.78 -3.21 11.31
N THR A 131 7.15 -2.03 11.15
CA THR A 131 7.88 -0.77 11.04
C THR A 131 8.31 -0.28 12.42
N THR A 132 9.40 0.48 12.49
CA THR A 132 9.88 1.08 13.73
C THR A 132 9.02 2.26 14.19
N ARG A 133 8.30 2.89 13.25
CA ARG A 133 7.43 4.06 13.50
C ARG A 133 6.09 3.87 12.81
N TYR A 134 5.06 4.47 13.38
CA TYR A 134 3.70 4.51 12.79
C TYR A 134 3.09 3.13 12.55
N TRP A 135 3.44 2.17 13.42
CA TRP A 135 2.90 0.83 13.35
C TRP A 135 1.41 0.80 13.71
N ASN A 136 0.59 0.27 12.82
CA ASN A 136 -0.84 0.06 13.04
C ASN A 136 -1.36 -1.01 12.07
N SER A 137 -2.67 -1.28 12.12
CA SER A 137 -3.30 -2.28 11.23
C SER A 137 -3.17 -1.92 9.76
N LYS A 138 -3.23 -0.65 9.40
CA LYS A 138 -3.14 -0.21 8.00
C LYS A 138 -1.73 -0.39 7.45
N MET A 139 -0.72 -0.18 8.28
CA MET A 139 0.65 -0.49 7.91
C MET A 139 0.84 -1.99 7.71
N ALA A 140 0.27 -2.79 8.63
CA ALA A 140 0.28 -4.25 8.49
C ALA A 140 -0.42 -4.71 7.21
N ASP A 141 -1.53 -4.07 6.82
CA ASP A 141 -2.23 -4.33 5.56
C ASP A 141 -1.31 -4.15 4.36
N ALA A 142 -0.56 -3.05 4.32
CA ALA A 142 0.38 -2.77 3.24
C ALA A 142 1.51 -3.82 3.18
N ILE A 143 2.04 -4.21 4.34
CA ILE A 143 3.09 -5.23 4.44
C ILE A 143 2.59 -6.59 3.93
N ILE A 144 1.41 -7.02 4.38
CA ILE A 144 0.83 -8.30 3.94
C ILE A 144 0.52 -8.29 2.45
N ALA A 145 0.05 -7.17 1.91
CA ALA A 145 -0.17 -7.02 0.46
C ALA A 145 1.15 -7.21 -0.31
N ALA A 146 2.22 -6.56 0.10
CA ALA A 146 3.53 -6.71 -0.53
C ALA A 146 4.09 -8.14 -0.40
N TRP A 147 3.97 -8.73 0.79
CA TRP A 147 4.37 -10.11 1.04
C TRP A 147 3.63 -11.08 0.11
N TRP A 148 2.31 -10.91 -0.02
CA TRP A 148 1.50 -11.76 -0.90
C TRP A 148 1.97 -11.65 -2.35
N GLY A 149 2.22 -10.43 -2.82
CA GLY A 149 2.72 -10.20 -4.19
C GLY A 149 4.07 -10.83 -4.45
N ALA A 150 4.96 -10.79 -3.47
CA ALA A 150 6.29 -11.40 -3.58
C ALA A 150 6.22 -12.93 -3.66
N ARG A 151 5.18 -13.55 -3.12
CA ARG A 151 4.95 -14.99 -3.17
C ARG A 151 4.14 -15.45 -4.37
N ASN A 152 3.46 -14.52 -5.05
CA ASN A 152 2.56 -14.83 -6.17
C ASN A 152 2.90 -13.93 -7.37
N PRO A 153 4.09 -14.10 -7.93
CA PRO A 153 4.58 -13.26 -9.02
C PRO A 153 3.76 -13.39 -10.30
#